data_55ae28182ba6165e8015fe01a4580943
#
_entry.id   55ae28182ba6165e8015fe01a4580943
#
_cell.length_a   1.000
_cell.length_b   1.000
_cell.length_c   1.000
_cell.angle_alpha   90.00
_cell.angle_beta   90.00
_cell.angle_gamma   90.00
#
_symmetry.space_group_name_H-M   'P 1'
#
loop_
_entity.id
_entity.type
_entity.pdbx_description
1 polymer ?
#
loop_
_entity_poly.entity_id
_entity_poly.type
_entity_poly.pdbx_seq_one_letter_code
_entity_poly.pdbx_strand_id
1 'polypeptide(L)'
;ELDPTWRVLEAVEKVANRVELGGGRELSASQLCERLGFDRESQWTPVGDLSGGERRRLQLTRLLMDSPNVLLLDEPTNDFDIETLTELEDLLDSYGGTLIVISHDRYFLERVCDRFVGLLGDKKVRDLPRGVDEYLEQRANALSSVATVVKEKKSSTAAEERQLKKDLTRLERQ
;
A
#
# COMPACT_ATOMS: atom_id res chain seq x y z
N GLU A 1 8.14 0.19 -21.33
CA GLU A 1 8.64 -1.19 -21.17
C GLU A 1 10.15 -1.15 -20.97
N LEU A 2 10.71 -1.98 -20.08
CA LEU A 2 12.14 -2.04 -19.80
C LEU A 2 12.81 -2.99 -20.81
N ASP A 3 13.81 -2.50 -21.51
CA ASP A 3 14.63 -3.33 -22.37
C ASP A 3 15.56 -4.19 -21.49
N PRO A 4 15.52 -5.53 -21.61
CA PRO A 4 16.33 -6.42 -20.78
C PRO A 4 17.83 -6.28 -20.99
N THR A 5 18.25 -5.68 -22.11
CA THR A 5 19.67 -5.46 -22.42
C THR A 5 20.28 -4.24 -21.76
N TRP A 6 19.46 -3.27 -21.34
CA TRP A 6 19.96 -2.09 -20.64
C TRP A 6 20.54 -2.47 -19.29
N ARG A 7 21.49 -1.68 -18.82
CA ARG A 7 21.96 -1.75 -17.45
C ARG A 7 21.03 -0.97 -16.53
N VAL A 8 21.02 -1.29 -15.24
CA VAL A 8 20.18 -0.61 -14.24
C VAL A 8 20.36 0.92 -14.33
N LEU A 9 21.59 1.40 -14.25
CA LEU A 9 21.89 2.83 -14.34
C LEU A 9 21.39 3.43 -15.66
N GLU A 10 21.68 2.80 -16.77
CA GLU A 10 21.25 3.24 -18.10
C GLU A 10 19.70 3.36 -18.17
N ALA A 11 18.98 2.39 -17.60
CA ALA A 11 17.53 2.40 -17.58
C ALA A 11 16.95 3.59 -16.80
N VAL A 12 17.67 4.09 -15.78
CA VAL A 12 17.29 5.28 -15.01
C VAL A 12 17.71 6.55 -15.75
N GLU A 13 18.93 6.62 -16.29
CA GLU A 13 19.44 7.78 -17.06
C GLU A 13 18.62 8.06 -18.32
N LYS A 14 17.96 7.06 -18.89
CA LYS A 14 17.00 7.25 -20.02
C LYS A 14 15.75 8.03 -19.61
N VAL A 15 15.45 8.16 -18.33
CA VAL A 15 14.39 9.03 -17.81
C VAL A 15 14.95 10.43 -17.62
N ALA A 16 15.96 10.57 -16.75
CA ALA A 16 16.69 11.82 -16.52
C ALA A 16 18.03 11.51 -15.88
N ASN A 17 19.00 12.45 -16.02
CA ASN A 17 20.30 12.32 -15.37
C ASN A 17 20.31 12.80 -13.93
N ARG A 18 19.37 13.66 -13.56
CA ARG A 18 19.21 14.26 -12.24
C ARG A 18 17.75 14.47 -11.91
N VAL A 19 17.42 14.42 -10.62
CA VAL A 19 16.10 14.74 -10.07
C VAL A 19 16.27 15.77 -8.96
N GLU A 20 15.40 16.78 -8.94
CA GLU A 20 15.30 17.73 -7.86
C GLU A 20 14.29 17.22 -6.83
N LEU A 21 14.74 17.07 -5.61
CA LEU A 21 13.91 16.75 -4.45
C LEU A 21 13.48 18.03 -3.73
N GLY A 22 12.49 17.93 -2.88
CA GLY A 22 12.05 19.03 -2.04
C GLY A 22 13.21 19.68 -1.29
N GLY A 23 13.16 21.02 -1.16
CA GLY A 23 14.22 21.80 -0.53
C GLY A 23 15.46 22.09 -1.39
N GLY A 24 15.36 21.92 -2.71
CA GLY A 24 16.44 22.26 -3.66
C GLY A 24 17.62 21.28 -3.65
N ARG A 25 17.43 20.07 -3.12
CA ARG A 25 18.44 19.00 -3.19
C ARG A 25 18.32 18.27 -4.51
N GLU A 26 19.44 18.14 -5.19
CA GLU A 26 19.56 17.43 -6.48
C GLU A 26 20.27 16.10 -6.27
N LEU A 27 19.72 15.02 -6.85
CA LEU A 27 20.34 13.70 -6.90
C LEU A 27 20.61 13.30 -8.35
N SER A 28 21.78 12.72 -8.59
CA SER A 28 22.06 12.05 -9.86
C SER A 28 21.35 10.70 -9.95
N ALA A 29 21.19 10.17 -11.17
CA ALA A 29 20.64 8.83 -11.39
C ALA A 29 21.38 7.75 -10.59
N SER A 30 22.72 7.80 -10.57
CA SER A 30 23.53 6.86 -9.79
C SER A 30 23.31 6.98 -8.29
N GLN A 31 23.19 8.19 -7.74
CA GLN A 31 22.91 8.41 -6.32
C GLN A 31 21.51 7.92 -5.94
N LEU A 32 20.52 8.13 -6.80
CA LEU A 32 19.16 7.61 -6.55
C LEU A 32 19.13 6.08 -6.61
N CYS A 33 19.84 5.47 -7.56
CA CYS A 33 20.02 4.02 -7.63
C CYS A 33 20.64 3.47 -6.32
N GLU A 34 21.73 4.10 -5.84
CA GLU A 34 22.43 3.68 -4.64
C GLU A 34 21.55 3.71 -3.41
N ARG A 35 20.75 4.78 -3.21
CA ARG A 35 19.78 4.89 -2.12
C ARG A 35 18.68 3.82 -2.17
N LEU A 36 18.27 3.41 -3.36
CA LEU A 36 17.25 2.39 -3.55
C LEU A 36 17.82 0.97 -3.72
N GLY A 37 19.01 0.72 -3.16
CA GLY A 37 19.59 -0.60 -3.02
C GLY A 37 20.27 -1.15 -4.28
N PHE A 38 20.64 -0.27 -5.22
CA PHE A 38 21.52 -0.60 -6.32
C PHE A 38 22.90 0.03 -6.10
N ASP A 39 23.78 -0.71 -5.46
CA ASP A 39 25.16 -0.30 -5.25
C ASP A 39 25.90 -0.12 -6.59
N ARG A 40 27.13 0.37 -6.52
CA ARG A 40 27.92 0.68 -7.74
C ARG A 40 28.12 -0.52 -8.66
N GLU A 41 28.15 -1.73 -8.12
CA GLU A 41 28.34 -2.95 -8.89
C GLU A 41 27.02 -3.38 -9.55
N SER A 42 25.94 -3.41 -8.79
CA SER A 42 24.59 -3.79 -9.27
C SER A 42 23.99 -2.80 -10.28
N GLN A 43 24.43 -1.53 -10.27
CA GLN A 43 24.06 -0.56 -11.30
C GLN A 43 24.50 -0.97 -12.73
N TRP A 44 25.47 -1.85 -12.84
CA TRP A 44 25.95 -2.38 -14.13
C TRP A 44 25.29 -3.70 -14.52
N THR A 45 24.42 -4.26 -13.68
CA THR A 45 23.67 -5.49 -13.97
C THR A 45 22.67 -5.25 -15.10
N PRO A 46 22.56 -6.15 -16.10
CA PRO A 46 21.51 -6.08 -17.10
C PRO A 46 20.12 -6.20 -16.46
N VAL A 47 19.15 -5.43 -16.94
CA VAL A 47 17.75 -5.46 -16.44
C VAL A 47 17.15 -6.84 -16.58
N GLY A 48 17.55 -7.62 -17.59
CA GLY A 48 17.11 -8.99 -17.82
C GLY A 48 17.48 -9.95 -16.68
N ASP A 49 18.59 -9.69 -15.99
CA ASP A 49 19.15 -10.55 -14.93
C ASP A 49 18.60 -10.22 -13.55
N LEU A 50 17.82 -9.13 -13.41
CA LEU A 50 17.24 -8.71 -12.15
C LEU A 50 16.15 -9.68 -11.68
N SER A 51 16.11 -9.94 -10.37
CA SER A 51 15.01 -10.60 -9.69
C SER A 51 13.70 -9.77 -9.80
N GLY A 52 12.56 -10.38 -9.45
CA GLY A 52 11.27 -9.67 -9.46
C GLY A 52 11.24 -8.45 -8.54
N GLY A 53 11.83 -8.57 -7.34
CA GLY A 53 11.92 -7.46 -6.38
C GLY A 53 12.84 -6.33 -6.86
N GLU A 54 14.04 -6.66 -7.37
CA GLU A 54 14.95 -5.67 -7.95
C GLU A 54 14.32 -4.95 -9.15
N ARG A 55 13.58 -5.66 -9.97
CA ARG A 55 12.87 -5.06 -11.12
C ARG A 55 11.80 -4.07 -10.66
N ARG A 56 11.06 -4.37 -9.57
CA ARG A 56 10.10 -3.43 -8.98
C ARG A 56 10.80 -2.20 -8.39
N ARG A 57 11.91 -2.40 -7.67
CA ARG A 57 12.75 -1.29 -7.16
C ARG A 57 13.26 -0.41 -8.29
N LEU A 58 13.74 -0.99 -9.39
CA LEU A 58 14.15 -0.24 -10.57
C LEU A 58 13.00 0.57 -11.18
N GLN A 59 11.80 0.00 -11.25
CA GLN A 59 10.63 0.74 -11.73
C GLN A 59 10.30 1.92 -10.83
N LEU A 60 10.33 1.75 -9.50
CA LEU A 60 10.14 2.84 -8.55
C LEU A 60 11.24 3.91 -8.68
N THR A 61 12.51 3.50 -8.80
CA THR A 61 13.63 4.42 -9.04
C THR A 61 13.39 5.29 -10.27
N ARG A 62 12.92 4.70 -11.36
CA ARG A 62 12.59 5.42 -12.59
C ARG A 62 11.41 6.37 -12.44
N LEU A 63 10.37 5.95 -11.68
CA LEU A 63 9.22 6.82 -11.39
C LEU A 63 9.63 8.05 -10.56
N LEU A 64 10.48 7.87 -9.56
CA LEU A 64 11.01 8.97 -8.75
C LEU A 64 11.91 9.89 -9.59
N MET A 65 12.69 9.32 -10.51
CA MET A 65 13.55 10.09 -11.43
C MET A 65 12.76 10.95 -12.40
N ASP A 66 11.57 10.51 -12.82
CA ASP A 66 10.64 11.26 -13.69
C ASP A 66 9.97 12.42 -12.95
N SER A 67 10.02 12.43 -11.63
CA SER A 67 9.47 13.47 -10.74
C SER A 67 8.02 13.88 -11.11
N PRO A 68 7.06 12.95 -11.21
CA PRO A 68 5.68 13.27 -11.56
C PRO A 68 5.03 14.17 -10.49
N ASN A 69 4.04 14.98 -10.87
CA ASN A 69 3.31 15.82 -9.91
C ASN A 69 2.45 15.01 -8.93
N VAL A 70 2.04 13.79 -9.31
CA VAL A 70 1.24 12.87 -8.50
C VAL A 70 1.86 11.49 -8.60
N LEU A 71 2.17 10.90 -7.46
CA LEU A 71 2.71 9.55 -7.33
C LEU A 71 1.72 8.65 -6.59
N LEU A 72 1.35 7.54 -7.22
CA LEU A 72 0.47 6.52 -6.64
C LEU A 72 1.31 5.28 -6.32
N LEU A 73 1.38 4.90 -5.05
CA LEU A 73 2.12 3.74 -4.59
C LEU A 73 1.17 2.72 -3.95
N ASP A 74 1.23 1.49 -4.42
CA ASP A 74 0.48 0.36 -3.90
C ASP A 74 1.45 -0.67 -3.33
N GLU A 75 1.41 -0.83 -2.00
CA GLU A 75 2.30 -1.71 -1.22
C GLU A 75 3.80 -1.51 -1.56
N PRO A 76 4.32 -0.28 -1.52
CA PRO A 76 5.68 0.00 -1.97
C PRO A 76 6.77 -0.60 -1.07
N THR A 77 6.44 -0.99 0.16
CA THR A 77 7.38 -1.54 1.15
C THR A 77 7.73 -3.01 0.90
N ASN A 78 6.95 -3.72 0.11
CA ASN A 78 7.24 -5.08 -0.27
C ASN A 78 8.54 -5.13 -1.09
N ASP A 79 9.39 -6.08 -0.83
CA ASP A 79 10.68 -6.30 -1.54
C ASP A 79 11.83 -5.35 -1.12
N PHE A 80 11.67 -4.56 -0.04
CA PHE A 80 12.74 -3.73 0.52
C PHE A 80 13.28 -4.33 1.82
N ASP A 81 14.60 -4.29 1.99
CA ASP A 81 15.24 -4.45 3.29
C ASP A 81 15.08 -3.17 4.13
N ILE A 82 15.36 -3.26 5.43
CA ILE A 82 15.13 -2.16 6.38
C ILE A 82 15.93 -0.91 6.01
N GLU A 83 17.15 -1.08 5.53
CA GLU A 83 18.04 0.04 5.19
C GLU A 83 17.53 0.79 3.96
N THR A 84 17.21 0.05 2.91
CA THR A 84 16.65 0.62 1.66
C THR A 84 15.26 1.22 1.89
N LEU A 85 14.45 0.65 2.81
CA LEU A 85 13.15 1.20 3.20
C LEU A 85 13.29 2.56 3.86
N THR A 86 14.26 2.72 4.78
CA THR A 86 14.54 4.00 5.44
C THR A 86 14.93 5.08 4.42
N GLU A 87 15.76 4.73 3.43
CA GLU A 87 16.13 5.65 2.35
C GLU A 87 14.92 6.02 1.47
N LEU A 88 14.02 5.07 1.20
CA LEU A 88 12.78 5.33 0.48
C LEU A 88 11.88 6.30 1.26
N GLU A 89 11.71 6.10 2.57
CA GLU A 89 10.95 7.00 3.44
C GLU A 89 11.48 8.43 3.37
N ASP A 90 12.79 8.63 3.49
CA ASP A 90 13.43 9.95 3.41
C ASP A 90 13.29 10.61 2.03
N LEU A 91 13.30 9.81 0.96
CA LEU A 91 13.04 10.29 -0.40
C LEU A 91 11.60 10.75 -0.57
N LEU A 92 10.63 9.99 -0.04
CA LEU A 92 9.20 10.30 -0.12
C LEU A 92 8.80 11.47 0.78
N ASP A 93 9.39 11.59 1.97
CA ASP A 93 9.19 12.73 2.88
C ASP A 93 9.62 14.06 2.22
N SER A 94 10.66 14.01 1.40
CA SER A 94 11.16 15.16 0.64
C SER A 94 10.52 15.32 -0.75
N TYR A 95 9.52 14.50 -1.09
CA TYR A 95 8.88 14.56 -2.40
C TYR A 95 8.02 15.81 -2.56
N GLY A 96 8.28 16.61 -3.61
CA GLY A 96 7.60 17.89 -3.82
C GLY A 96 6.20 17.82 -4.44
N GLY A 97 5.75 16.63 -4.83
CA GLY A 97 4.45 16.39 -5.45
C GLY A 97 3.39 15.86 -4.49
N THR A 98 2.25 15.45 -5.02
CA THR A 98 1.21 14.76 -4.26
C THR A 98 1.49 13.27 -4.21
N LEU A 99 1.57 12.72 -3.00
CA LEU A 99 1.77 11.29 -2.75
C LEU A 99 0.47 10.63 -2.28
N ILE A 100 0.06 9.55 -2.94
CA ILE A 100 -1.05 8.71 -2.52
C ILE A 100 -0.50 7.29 -2.31
N VAL A 101 -0.61 6.79 -1.08
CA VAL A 101 -0.05 5.50 -0.68
C VAL A 101 -1.15 4.56 -0.20
N ILE A 102 -1.09 3.32 -0.66
CA ILE A 102 -1.84 2.19 -0.12
C ILE A 102 -0.80 1.26 0.51
N SER A 103 -0.87 1.03 1.81
CA SER A 103 -0.01 0.09 2.52
C SER A 103 -0.70 -0.46 3.75
N HIS A 104 -0.26 -1.64 4.18
CA HIS A 104 -0.60 -2.21 5.48
C HIS A 104 0.52 -1.97 6.53
N ASP A 105 1.63 -1.39 6.12
CA ASP A 105 2.71 -0.98 7.01
C ASP A 105 2.36 0.35 7.68
N ARG A 106 2.01 0.28 8.96
CA ARG A 106 1.62 1.43 9.76
C ARG A 106 2.75 2.46 9.91
N TYR A 107 3.96 1.98 10.18
CA TYR A 107 5.11 2.87 10.42
C TYR A 107 5.46 3.66 9.17
N PHE A 108 5.45 2.97 8.04
CA PHE A 108 5.66 3.61 6.75
C PHE A 108 4.60 4.69 6.46
N LEU A 109 3.31 4.36 6.65
CA LEU A 109 2.23 5.33 6.45
C LEU A 109 2.35 6.55 7.36
N GLU A 110 2.63 6.35 8.66
CA GLU A 110 2.78 7.43 9.63
C GLU A 110 4.02 8.30 9.35
N ARG A 111 5.04 7.76 8.70
CA ARG A 111 6.27 8.46 8.35
C ARG A 111 6.13 9.35 7.12
N VAL A 112 5.40 8.87 6.08
CA VAL A 112 5.38 9.52 4.76
C VAL A 112 4.07 10.22 4.43
N CYS A 113 3.01 10.06 5.23
CA CYS A 113 1.68 10.60 4.94
C CYS A 113 1.21 11.58 6.01
N ASP A 114 0.76 12.76 5.59
CA ASP A 114 0.18 13.79 6.48
C ASP A 114 -1.31 13.57 6.74
N ARG A 115 -1.99 12.82 5.87
CA ARG A 115 -3.43 12.62 5.91
C ARG A 115 -3.80 11.18 5.62
N PHE A 116 -4.77 10.67 6.39
CA PHE A 116 -5.23 9.29 6.28
C PHE A 116 -6.69 9.23 5.86
N VAL A 117 -7.01 8.31 4.97
CA VAL A 117 -8.38 8.01 4.55
C VAL A 117 -8.65 6.52 4.65
N GLY A 118 -9.81 6.14 5.17
CA GLY A 118 -10.20 4.75 5.40
C GLY A 118 -11.32 4.29 4.48
N LEU A 119 -11.21 3.06 3.99
CA LEU A 119 -12.22 2.32 3.27
C LEU A 119 -12.71 1.16 4.15
N LEU A 120 -13.89 1.30 4.77
CA LEU A 120 -14.44 0.33 5.72
C LEU A 120 -15.42 -0.70 5.10
N GLY A 121 -15.46 -0.77 3.75
CA GLY A 121 -16.33 -1.71 3.03
C GLY A 121 -17.76 -1.23 2.81
N ASP A 122 -18.13 -0.06 3.30
CA ASP A 122 -19.45 0.57 3.12
C ASP A 122 -19.52 1.50 1.89
N LYS A 123 -18.53 1.41 0.99
CA LYS A 123 -18.38 2.22 -0.22
C LYS A 123 -18.20 3.72 0.06
N LYS A 124 -17.80 4.10 1.27
CA LYS A 124 -17.52 5.48 1.64
C LYS A 124 -16.04 5.65 1.95
N VAL A 125 -15.49 6.77 1.51
CA VAL A 125 -14.17 7.24 1.90
C VAL A 125 -14.34 8.10 3.14
N ARG A 126 -13.60 7.80 4.21
CA ARG A 126 -13.67 8.53 5.48
C ARG A 126 -12.32 9.12 5.79
N ASP A 127 -12.32 10.38 6.18
CA ASP A 127 -11.15 11.02 6.74
C ASP A 127 -10.85 10.46 8.14
N LEU A 128 -9.59 10.20 8.42
CA LEU A 128 -9.13 9.58 9.67
C LEU A 128 -8.12 10.52 10.36
N PRO A 129 -8.58 11.55 11.06
CA PRO A 129 -7.71 12.55 11.68
C PRO A 129 -6.79 11.99 12.76
N ARG A 130 -7.11 10.83 13.34
CA ARG A 130 -6.26 10.09 14.28
C ARG A 130 -5.43 8.98 13.62
N GLY A 131 -5.34 9.00 12.29
CA GLY A 131 -4.53 8.06 11.52
C GLY A 131 -5.00 6.61 11.57
N VAL A 132 -4.03 5.70 11.54
CA VAL A 132 -4.27 4.25 11.46
C VAL A 132 -5.00 3.70 12.70
N ASP A 133 -4.79 4.27 13.88
CA ASP A 133 -5.49 3.84 15.09
C ASP A 133 -7.00 3.99 14.97
N GLU A 134 -7.45 5.11 14.42
CA GLU A 134 -8.86 5.35 14.18
C GLU A 134 -9.46 4.35 13.18
N TYR A 135 -8.71 3.99 12.14
CA TYR A 135 -9.12 2.95 11.20
C TYR A 135 -9.32 1.61 11.88
N LEU A 136 -8.40 1.20 12.75
CA LEU A 136 -8.49 -0.06 13.48
C LEU A 136 -9.67 -0.11 14.43
N GLU A 137 -9.93 0.97 15.16
CA GLU A 137 -11.11 1.11 16.03
C GLU A 137 -12.42 1.01 15.23
N GLN A 138 -12.53 1.78 14.14
CA GLN A 138 -13.73 1.78 13.31
C GLN A 138 -13.97 0.43 12.65
N ARG A 139 -12.90 -0.24 12.20
CA ARG A 139 -12.97 -1.59 11.61
C ARG A 139 -13.41 -2.63 12.65
N ALA A 140 -12.88 -2.58 13.86
CA ALA A 140 -13.29 -3.48 14.95
C ALA A 140 -14.77 -3.30 15.30
N ASN A 141 -15.25 -2.06 15.37
CA ASN A 141 -16.64 -1.73 15.62
C ASN A 141 -17.58 -2.21 14.49
N ALA A 142 -17.14 -2.06 13.23
CA ALA A 142 -17.90 -2.55 12.08
C ALA A 142 -18.02 -4.08 12.07
N LEU A 143 -16.94 -4.80 12.40
CA LEU A 143 -16.93 -6.26 12.49
C LEU A 143 -17.81 -6.76 13.64
N SER A 144 -17.78 -6.11 14.80
CA SER A 144 -18.62 -6.48 15.94
C SER A 144 -20.12 -6.26 15.67
N SER A 145 -20.48 -5.19 14.99
CA SER A 145 -21.88 -4.92 14.58
C SER A 145 -22.40 -5.96 13.57
N VAL A 146 -21.58 -6.38 12.61
CA VAL A 146 -21.92 -7.45 11.66
C VAL A 146 -22.11 -8.79 12.38
N ALA A 147 -21.24 -9.11 13.33
CA ALA A 147 -21.34 -10.34 14.12
C ALA A 147 -22.62 -10.39 14.98
N THR A 148 -23.04 -9.25 15.51
CA THR A 148 -24.30 -9.14 16.30
C THR A 148 -25.52 -9.35 15.40
N VAL A 149 -25.56 -8.70 14.23
CA VAL A 149 -26.68 -8.86 13.27
C VAL A 149 -26.79 -10.30 12.75
N VAL A 150 -25.65 -10.99 12.53
CA VAL A 150 -25.65 -12.40 12.10
C VAL A 150 -26.15 -13.33 13.22
N LYS A 151 -25.81 -13.04 14.49
CA LYS A 151 -26.32 -13.79 15.64
C LYS A 151 -27.82 -13.60 15.82
N GLU A 152 -28.33 -12.38 15.70
CA GLU A 152 -29.77 -12.08 15.80
C GLU A 152 -30.56 -12.74 14.67
N LYS A 153 -30.11 -12.71 13.43
CA LYS A 153 -30.76 -13.42 12.32
C LYS A 153 -30.78 -14.93 12.54
N LYS A 154 -29.68 -15.54 13.02
CA LYS A 154 -29.68 -16.98 13.32
C LYS A 154 -30.63 -17.36 14.48
N SER A 155 -30.76 -16.50 15.48
CA SER A 155 -31.66 -16.74 16.60
C SER A 155 -33.14 -16.60 16.20
N SER A 156 -33.50 -15.63 15.34
CA SER A 156 -34.85 -15.48 14.82
C SER A 156 -35.27 -16.65 13.94
N THR A 157 -34.41 -17.08 13.02
CA THR A 157 -34.70 -18.23 12.15
C THR A 157 -34.86 -19.54 12.93
N ALA A 158 -34.02 -19.75 13.95
CA ALA A 158 -34.16 -20.93 14.82
C ALA A 158 -35.41 -20.89 15.72
N ALA A 159 -35.92 -19.70 16.10
CA ALA A 159 -37.14 -19.53 16.83
C ALA A 159 -38.38 -19.80 15.94
N GLU A 160 -38.37 -19.31 14.71
CA GLU A 160 -39.41 -19.56 13.72
C GLU A 160 -39.51 -21.04 13.35
N GLU A 161 -38.37 -21.73 13.13
CA GLU A 161 -38.35 -23.17 12.88
C GLU A 161 -38.91 -23.99 14.05
N ARG A 162 -38.59 -23.59 15.28
CA ARG A 162 -39.16 -24.24 16.49
C ARG A 162 -40.66 -24.02 16.61
N GLN A 163 -41.13 -22.85 16.24
CA GLN A 163 -42.59 -22.56 16.27
C GLN A 163 -43.32 -23.36 15.19
N LEU A 164 -42.78 -23.39 13.98
CA LEU A 164 -43.35 -24.17 12.86
C LEU A 164 -43.43 -25.67 13.19
N LYS A 165 -42.38 -26.24 13.82
CA LYS A 165 -42.42 -27.63 14.30
C LYS A 165 -43.49 -27.90 15.35
N LYS A 166 -43.70 -26.98 16.27
CA LYS A 166 -44.77 -27.09 17.28
C LYS A 166 -46.15 -27.05 16.65
N ASP A 167 -46.33 -26.18 15.68
CA ASP A 167 -47.65 -26.05 15.00
C ASP A 167 -47.95 -27.26 14.11
N LEU A 168 -46.95 -27.84 13.43
CA LEU A 168 -47.06 -29.11 12.70
C LEU A 168 -47.46 -30.27 13.63
N THR A 169 -46.78 -30.41 14.77
CA THR A 169 -47.08 -31.48 15.74
C THR A 169 -48.49 -31.33 16.35
N ARG A 170 -49.02 -30.11 16.41
CA ARG A 170 -50.36 -29.84 16.91
C ARG A 170 -51.42 -30.20 15.88
N LEU A 171 -51.15 -30.01 14.60
CA LEU A 171 -52.05 -30.38 13.49
C LEU A 171 -52.13 -31.89 13.26
N GLU A 172 -51.02 -32.63 13.47
CA GLU A 172 -50.98 -34.08 13.34
C GLU A 172 -51.71 -34.85 14.48
N ARG A 173 -52.09 -34.14 15.55
CA ARG A 173 -52.83 -34.74 16.71
C ARG A 173 -54.34 -34.46 16.71
N GLN A 174 -54.85 -33.84 15.66
CA GLN A 174 -56.27 -33.65 15.40
C GLN A 174 -56.80 -34.67 14.37
#